data_0f8ca240dbb88780de0a616a5796b748
#
_entry.id   0f8ca240dbb88780de0a616a5796b748
#
_cell.length_a   1.000
_cell.length_b   1.000
_cell.length_c   1.000
_cell.angle_alpha   90.00
_cell.angle_beta   90.00
_cell.angle_gamma   90.00
#
_symmetry.space_group_name_H-M   'P 1'
#
loop_
_entity.id
_entity.type
_entity.pdbx_description
1 polymer ?
#
loop_
_entity_poly.entity_id
_entity_poly.type
_entity_poly.pdbx_seq_one_letter_code
_entity_poly.pdbx_strand_id
1 'polypeptide(L)'
;MKYILTFILSFLSFLVCSQNITITDIPTIDQLPVNAIHRVFRDSEGYMWYGTVNGLCRDDGYHVKVFRSDIDTPGLLEDNLVECIAEDKKGNIWFGTDKGAYILNKSDYSVHPIDPKRLKNIPVMYLYATSDGSMWLGYRSVLAKYDTNGQLVKEYPIRNEHGGASISGFCESRNHE
;
A
#
# COMPACT_ATOMS: atom_id res chain seq x y z
N MET A 1 44.75 -8.30 -35.80
CA MET A 1 44.13 -9.05 -34.70
C MET A 1 43.53 -8.18 -33.56
N LYS A 2 44.20 -7.14 -33.08
CA LYS A 2 43.65 -6.26 -32.02
C LYS A 2 42.30 -5.60 -32.36
N TYR A 3 42.09 -5.16 -33.59
CA TYR A 3 40.87 -4.46 -34.04
C TYR A 3 39.67 -5.36 -34.26
N ILE A 4 39.92 -6.66 -34.57
CA ILE A 4 38.86 -7.67 -34.73
C ILE A 4 38.25 -8.02 -33.37
N LEU A 5 39.09 -8.11 -32.33
CA LEU A 5 38.62 -8.41 -30.96
C LEU A 5 37.78 -7.27 -30.37
N THR A 6 38.15 -6.01 -30.66
CA THR A 6 37.39 -4.83 -30.23
C THR A 6 36.02 -4.75 -30.95
N PHE A 7 35.97 -5.14 -32.24
CA PHE A 7 34.74 -5.16 -33.01
C PHE A 7 33.77 -6.25 -32.53
N ILE A 8 34.31 -7.43 -32.16
CA ILE A 8 33.52 -8.54 -31.61
C ILE A 8 32.99 -8.18 -30.21
N LEU A 9 33.79 -7.53 -29.35
CA LEU A 9 33.33 -7.06 -28.02
C LEU A 9 32.25 -5.98 -28.15
N SER A 10 32.35 -5.07 -29.12
CA SER A 10 31.35 -4.04 -29.38
C SER A 10 30.05 -4.65 -29.90
N PHE A 11 30.11 -5.73 -30.67
CA PHE A 11 28.90 -6.40 -31.20
C PHE A 11 28.21 -7.26 -30.13
N LEU A 12 28.95 -7.82 -29.16
CA LEU A 12 28.39 -8.56 -28.03
C LEU A 12 27.62 -7.66 -27.08
N SER A 13 27.98 -6.37 -26.96
CA SER A 13 27.25 -5.42 -26.10
C SER A 13 25.85 -5.03 -26.65
N PHE A 14 25.59 -5.25 -27.93
CA PHE A 14 24.26 -5.04 -28.53
C PHE A 14 23.29 -6.21 -28.34
N LEU A 15 23.76 -7.37 -27.89
CA LEU A 15 22.89 -8.55 -27.69
C LEU A 15 22.26 -8.63 -26.30
N VAL A 16 22.53 -7.68 -25.41
CA VAL A 16 22.02 -7.69 -24.03
C VAL A 16 21.10 -6.48 -23.87
N CYS A 17 19.88 -6.57 -24.29
CA CYS A 17 18.68 -6.00 -23.64
C CYS A 17 17.47 -6.02 -24.58
N SER A 18 16.96 -7.19 -24.93
CA SER A 18 15.56 -7.28 -25.30
C SER A 18 14.81 -7.94 -24.15
N GLN A 19 14.40 -7.14 -23.18
CA GLN A 19 13.37 -7.59 -22.25
C GLN A 19 12.04 -7.54 -23.00
N ASN A 20 11.51 -8.69 -23.36
CA ASN A 20 10.15 -8.79 -23.87
C ASN A 20 9.21 -8.47 -22.71
N ILE A 21 8.68 -7.25 -22.66
CA ILE A 21 7.60 -6.89 -21.75
C ILE A 21 6.35 -7.55 -22.30
N THR A 22 5.91 -8.62 -21.64
CA THR A 22 4.61 -9.23 -21.93
C THR A 22 3.58 -8.54 -21.07
N ILE A 23 2.64 -7.84 -21.67
CA ILE A 23 1.47 -7.29 -21.00
C ILE A 23 0.42 -8.39 -21.06
N THR A 24 -0.02 -8.87 -19.88
CA THR A 24 -1.13 -9.81 -19.76
C THR A 24 -2.26 -9.17 -19.00
N ASP A 25 -3.49 -9.46 -19.40
CA ASP A 25 -4.66 -9.02 -18.63
C ASP A 25 -4.68 -9.71 -17.27
N ILE A 26 -5.22 -9.01 -16.25
CA ILE A 26 -5.48 -9.60 -14.95
C ILE A 26 -6.75 -10.46 -15.07
N PRO A 27 -6.69 -11.80 -14.89
CA PRO A 27 -7.82 -12.68 -15.16
C PRO A 27 -9.06 -12.38 -14.31
N THR A 28 -8.87 -11.75 -13.16
CA THR A 28 -9.89 -11.44 -12.16
C THR A 28 -10.40 -9.99 -12.23
N ILE A 29 -9.98 -9.21 -13.23
CA ILE A 29 -10.30 -7.78 -13.31
C ILE A 29 -11.81 -7.51 -13.31
N ASP A 30 -12.59 -8.35 -13.95
CA ASP A 30 -14.05 -8.24 -14.04
C ASP A 30 -14.77 -8.54 -12.72
N GLN A 31 -14.07 -9.10 -11.74
CA GLN A 31 -14.60 -9.36 -10.39
C GLN A 31 -14.39 -8.17 -9.44
N LEU A 32 -13.63 -7.17 -9.84
CA LEU A 32 -13.48 -5.95 -9.05
C LEU A 32 -14.79 -5.17 -9.01
N PRO A 33 -15.15 -4.58 -7.86
CA PRO A 33 -16.42 -3.84 -7.71
C PRO A 33 -16.47 -2.57 -8.55
N VAL A 34 -15.31 -2.07 -8.97
CA VAL A 34 -15.12 -0.86 -9.79
C VAL A 34 -13.79 -0.91 -10.53
N ASN A 35 -13.69 -0.16 -11.63
CA ASN A 35 -12.46 -0.05 -12.41
C ASN A 35 -11.48 1.04 -11.89
N ALA A 36 -11.87 1.81 -10.86
CA ALA A 36 -11.04 2.85 -10.28
C ALA A 36 -10.16 2.27 -9.16
N ILE A 37 -8.94 1.92 -9.48
CA ILE A 37 -7.93 1.40 -8.57
C ILE A 37 -6.99 2.55 -8.18
N HIS A 38 -6.92 2.87 -6.89
CA HIS A 38 -6.03 3.90 -6.34
C HIS A 38 -4.69 3.32 -5.91
N ARG A 39 -4.69 2.08 -5.42
CA ARG A 39 -3.49 1.40 -4.91
C ARG A 39 -3.45 -0.06 -5.33
N VAL A 40 -2.25 -0.52 -5.63
CA VAL A 40 -1.95 -1.95 -5.84
C VAL A 40 -0.85 -2.32 -4.87
N PHE A 41 -1.02 -3.42 -4.18
CA PHE A 41 -0.05 -3.94 -3.21
C PHE A 41 0.00 -5.46 -3.32
N ARG A 42 1.21 -6.03 -3.28
CA ARG A 42 1.41 -7.48 -3.20
C ARG A 42 1.90 -7.83 -1.82
N ASP A 43 1.18 -8.71 -1.13
CA ASP A 43 1.57 -9.13 0.21
C ASP A 43 2.67 -10.21 0.21
N SER A 44 3.17 -10.55 1.39
CA SER A 44 4.24 -11.54 1.59
C SER A 44 3.83 -12.96 1.21
N GLU A 45 2.55 -13.28 1.15
CA GLU A 45 1.99 -14.56 0.72
C GLU A 45 1.75 -14.63 -0.81
N GLY A 46 1.92 -13.48 -1.51
CA GLY A 46 1.79 -13.37 -2.96
C GLY A 46 0.42 -12.93 -3.45
N TYR A 47 -0.54 -12.69 -2.56
CA TYR A 47 -1.85 -12.14 -2.94
C TYR A 47 -1.74 -10.69 -3.40
N MET A 48 -2.58 -10.33 -4.37
CA MET A 48 -2.71 -8.95 -4.81
C MET A 48 -3.83 -8.26 -4.05
N TRP A 49 -3.56 -7.06 -3.61
CA TRP A 49 -4.51 -6.19 -2.91
C TRP A 49 -4.73 -4.93 -3.73
N TYR A 50 -6.00 -4.56 -3.89
CA TYR A 50 -6.39 -3.37 -4.61
C TYR A 50 -7.18 -2.44 -3.70
N GLY A 51 -6.68 -1.22 -3.50
CA GLY A 51 -7.43 -0.14 -2.90
C GLY A 51 -8.27 0.53 -3.98
N THR A 52 -9.57 0.53 -3.81
CA THR A 52 -10.51 1.08 -4.78
C THR A 52 -11.41 2.15 -4.17
N VAL A 53 -12.18 2.84 -4.98
CA VAL A 53 -13.23 3.77 -4.49
C VAL A 53 -14.41 3.04 -3.82
N ASN A 54 -14.45 1.71 -3.89
CA ASN A 54 -15.55 0.90 -3.34
C ASN A 54 -15.04 -0.29 -2.52
N GLY A 55 -14.02 -0.07 -1.71
CA GLY A 55 -13.49 -1.02 -0.76
C GLY A 55 -12.08 -1.50 -1.06
N LEU A 56 -11.58 -2.31 -0.14
CA LEU A 56 -10.33 -3.05 -0.26
C LEU A 56 -10.63 -4.41 -0.90
N CYS A 57 -9.89 -4.77 -1.93
CA CYS A 57 -10.04 -6.04 -2.62
C CYS A 57 -8.79 -6.91 -2.44
N ARG A 58 -8.97 -8.20 -2.16
CA ARG A 58 -7.93 -9.23 -2.17
C ARG A 58 -8.14 -10.19 -3.33
N ASP A 59 -7.14 -10.36 -4.14
CA ASP A 59 -7.14 -11.23 -5.31
C ASP A 59 -6.15 -12.40 -5.11
N ASP A 60 -6.63 -13.62 -5.25
CA ASP A 60 -5.83 -14.84 -5.16
C ASP A 60 -5.48 -15.43 -6.55
N GLY A 61 -5.79 -14.70 -7.61
CA GLY A 61 -5.60 -15.11 -9.02
C GLY A 61 -6.80 -15.87 -9.60
N TYR A 62 -7.78 -16.24 -8.79
CA TYR A 62 -9.01 -16.95 -9.19
C TYR A 62 -10.27 -16.20 -8.75
N HIS A 63 -10.23 -15.62 -7.56
CA HIS A 63 -11.37 -14.93 -6.94
C HIS A 63 -10.94 -13.63 -6.29
N VAL A 64 -11.83 -12.65 -6.35
CA VAL A 64 -11.67 -11.38 -5.63
C VAL A 64 -12.60 -11.35 -4.43
N LYS A 65 -12.02 -11.18 -3.23
CA LYS A 65 -12.77 -10.91 -2.00
C LYS A 65 -12.77 -9.41 -1.72
N VAL A 66 -13.96 -8.84 -1.52
CA VAL A 66 -14.13 -7.40 -1.28
C VAL A 66 -14.46 -7.14 0.19
N PHE A 67 -13.79 -6.17 0.79
CA PHE A 67 -14.02 -5.66 2.14
C PHE A 67 -14.51 -4.23 2.02
N ARG A 68 -15.78 -4.01 2.33
CA ARG A 68 -16.44 -2.69 2.26
C ARG A 68 -17.61 -2.63 3.22
N SER A 69 -18.05 -1.42 3.53
CA SER A 69 -19.33 -1.21 4.20
C SER A 69 -20.44 -1.22 3.16
N ASP A 70 -21.39 -2.11 3.29
CA ASP A 70 -22.58 -2.21 2.45
C ASP A 70 -23.77 -2.76 3.26
N ILE A 71 -24.82 -3.25 2.58
CA ILE A 71 -26.04 -3.77 3.23
C ILE A 71 -25.77 -5.05 4.04
N ASP A 72 -24.80 -5.87 3.60
CA ASP A 72 -24.46 -7.15 4.24
C ASP A 72 -23.42 -6.96 5.37
N THR A 73 -22.60 -5.94 5.27
CA THR A 73 -21.54 -5.59 6.23
C THR A 73 -21.63 -4.12 6.64
N PRO A 74 -22.76 -3.67 7.24
CA PRO A 74 -22.95 -2.27 7.57
C PRO A 74 -21.97 -1.81 8.64
N GLY A 75 -21.27 -0.69 8.39
CA GLY A 75 -20.33 -0.12 9.34
C GLY A 75 -18.99 -0.83 9.45
N LEU A 76 -18.64 -1.74 8.52
CA LEU A 76 -17.32 -2.35 8.48
C LEU A 76 -16.23 -1.29 8.30
N LEU A 77 -16.48 -0.32 7.44
CA LEU A 77 -15.63 0.86 7.21
C LEU A 77 -16.49 2.13 7.37
N GLU A 78 -15.88 3.23 7.84
CA GLU A 78 -16.54 4.54 7.83
C GLU A 78 -16.57 5.16 6.42
N ASP A 79 -15.67 4.71 5.54
CA ASP A 79 -15.60 5.10 4.12
C ASP A 79 -14.98 3.97 3.29
N ASN A 80 -15.49 3.76 2.09
CA ASN A 80 -15.03 2.70 1.19
C ASN A 80 -13.89 3.12 0.27
N LEU A 81 -13.52 4.41 0.21
CA LEU A 81 -12.41 4.88 -0.61
C LEU A 81 -11.07 4.54 0.05
N VAL A 82 -10.37 3.54 -0.49
CA VAL A 82 -9.08 3.07 0.02
C VAL A 82 -7.93 3.72 -0.72
N GLU A 83 -7.13 4.51 0.00
CA GLU A 83 -6.06 5.35 -0.55
C GLU A 83 -4.67 4.74 -0.43
N CYS A 84 -4.42 3.95 0.60
CA CYS A 84 -3.11 3.35 0.83
C CYS A 84 -3.22 1.97 1.49
N ILE A 85 -2.21 1.12 1.24
CA ILE A 85 -2.15 -0.26 1.73
C ILE A 85 -0.70 -0.57 2.11
N ALA A 86 -0.49 -1.27 3.22
CA ALA A 86 0.79 -1.83 3.63
C ALA A 86 0.57 -3.13 4.42
N GLU A 87 1.59 -3.97 4.54
CA GLU A 87 1.59 -5.17 5.36
C GLU A 87 2.53 -5.00 6.54
N ASP A 88 2.09 -5.37 7.75
CA ASP A 88 2.94 -5.37 8.93
C ASP A 88 3.76 -6.67 9.04
N LYS A 89 4.69 -6.72 9.98
CA LYS A 89 5.52 -7.92 10.22
C LYS A 89 4.75 -9.16 10.72
N LYS A 90 3.52 -8.99 11.16
CA LYS A 90 2.62 -10.09 11.56
C LYS A 90 1.80 -10.62 10.37
N GLY A 91 1.93 -9.98 9.19
CA GLY A 91 1.17 -10.31 8.00
C GLY A 91 -0.22 -9.68 7.96
N ASN A 92 -0.56 -8.76 8.87
CA ASN A 92 -1.83 -8.04 8.78
C ASN A 92 -1.76 -6.95 7.71
N ILE A 93 -2.88 -6.70 7.06
CA ILE A 93 -2.99 -5.63 6.07
C ILE A 93 -3.51 -4.36 6.76
N TRP A 94 -2.70 -3.31 6.67
CA TRP A 94 -3.07 -1.97 7.09
C TRP A 94 -3.54 -1.20 5.87
N PHE A 95 -4.63 -0.47 6.00
CA PHE A 95 -5.12 0.37 4.90
C PHE A 95 -5.76 1.66 5.42
N GLY A 96 -5.56 2.72 4.65
CA GLY A 96 -6.11 4.04 4.94
C GLY A 96 -7.26 4.37 4.00
N THR A 97 -8.23 5.09 4.52
CA THR A 97 -9.40 5.61 3.81
C THR A 97 -9.53 7.12 4.02
N ASP A 98 -10.50 7.75 3.36
CA ASP A 98 -10.82 9.17 3.58
C ASP A 98 -11.35 9.46 4.99
N LYS A 99 -11.78 8.44 5.75
CA LYS A 99 -12.34 8.62 7.09
C LYS A 99 -11.67 7.81 8.19
N GLY A 100 -10.43 7.40 7.96
CA GLY A 100 -9.67 6.67 8.97
C GLY A 100 -8.70 5.65 8.41
N ALA A 101 -8.13 4.84 9.28
CA ALA A 101 -7.28 3.73 8.93
C ALA A 101 -7.68 2.47 9.69
N TYR A 102 -7.36 1.31 9.13
CA TYR A 102 -7.81 0.02 9.60
C TYR A 102 -6.70 -1.02 9.52
N ILE A 103 -6.82 -2.05 10.36
CA ILE A 103 -6.03 -3.27 10.31
C ILE A 103 -6.98 -4.41 9.95
N LEU A 104 -6.66 -5.14 8.88
CA LEU A 104 -7.31 -6.39 8.51
C LEU A 104 -6.40 -7.55 8.91
N ASN A 105 -6.91 -8.44 9.75
CA ASN A 105 -6.26 -9.69 10.09
C ASN A 105 -6.51 -10.72 8.99
N LYS A 106 -5.46 -11.23 8.33
CA LYS A 106 -5.60 -12.19 7.23
C LYS A 106 -6.10 -13.57 7.67
N SER A 107 -5.95 -13.94 8.95
CA SER A 107 -6.34 -15.29 9.43
C SER A 107 -7.85 -15.47 9.56
N ASP A 108 -8.57 -14.41 9.94
CA ASP A 108 -10.02 -14.45 10.17
C ASP A 108 -10.79 -13.36 9.39
N TYR A 109 -10.07 -12.50 8.69
CA TYR A 109 -10.59 -11.35 7.95
C TYR A 109 -11.33 -10.32 8.82
N SER A 110 -11.06 -10.30 10.12
CA SER A 110 -11.56 -9.23 10.97
C SER A 110 -10.91 -7.90 10.62
N VAL A 111 -11.70 -6.83 10.65
CA VAL A 111 -11.26 -5.47 10.36
C VAL A 111 -11.47 -4.62 11.60
N HIS A 112 -10.42 -3.92 12.03
CA HIS A 112 -10.46 -3.07 13.21
C HIS A 112 -9.93 -1.67 12.89
N PRO A 113 -10.60 -0.60 13.35
CA PRO A 113 -10.10 0.75 13.17
C PRO A 113 -8.85 1.01 14.03
N ILE A 114 -7.90 1.74 13.45
CA ILE A 114 -6.69 2.21 14.15
C ILE A 114 -7.03 3.54 14.82
N ASP A 115 -6.77 3.63 16.13
CA ASP A 115 -6.93 4.85 16.93
C ASP A 115 -8.18 5.67 16.56
N PRO A 116 -9.39 5.09 16.74
CA PRO A 116 -10.63 5.73 16.27
C PRO A 116 -10.94 7.06 16.96
N LYS A 117 -10.31 7.34 18.11
CA LYS A 117 -10.45 8.64 18.78
C LYS A 117 -9.72 9.76 18.04
N ARG A 118 -8.63 9.42 17.36
CA ARG A 118 -7.75 10.35 16.65
C ARG A 118 -8.02 10.41 15.17
N LEU A 119 -8.19 9.24 14.53
CA LEU A 119 -8.23 9.10 13.07
C LEU A 119 -9.66 9.10 12.48
N LYS A 120 -10.71 9.06 13.30
CA LYS A 120 -12.09 9.12 12.79
C LYS A 120 -12.33 10.40 11.97
N ASN A 121 -12.83 10.24 10.76
CA ASN A 121 -13.05 11.33 9.80
C ASN A 121 -11.76 12.09 9.40
N ILE A 122 -10.62 11.41 9.47
CA ILE A 122 -9.34 11.95 9.03
C ILE A 122 -8.85 11.10 7.84
N PRO A 123 -8.63 11.72 6.66
CA PRO A 123 -8.02 11.02 5.54
C PRO A 123 -6.61 10.52 5.89
N VAL A 124 -6.36 9.22 5.67
CA VAL A 124 -5.05 8.61 5.81
C VAL A 124 -4.57 8.20 4.43
N MET A 125 -3.66 9.01 3.89
CA MET A 125 -3.23 8.92 2.49
C MET A 125 -1.98 8.08 2.29
N TYR A 126 -1.23 7.85 3.36
CA TYR A 126 0.06 7.16 3.27
C TYR A 126 0.25 6.19 4.41
N LEU A 127 0.73 5.00 4.05
CA LEU A 127 1.15 3.94 4.98
C LEU A 127 2.51 3.42 4.54
N TYR A 128 3.36 3.14 5.49
CA TYR A 128 4.66 2.52 5.26
C TYR A 128 5.06 1.63 6.42
N ALA A 129 5.44 0.39 6.12
CA ALA A 129 5.98 -0.55 7.09
C ALA A 129 7.51 -0.49 7.04
N THR A 130 8.14 -0.17 8.17
CA THR A 130 9.59 -0.11 8.26
C THR A 130 10.21 -1.45 8.65
N SER A 131 11.50 -1.60 8.37
CA SER A 131 12.27 -2.82 8.66
C SER A 131 12.35 -3.15 10.15
N ASP A 132 12.15 -2.16 11.06
CA ASP A 132 12.05 -2.36 12.50
C ASP A 132 10.68 -2.90 12.96
N GLY A 133 9.71 -2.97 12.05
CA GLY A 133 8.33 -3.43 12.31
C GLY A 133 7.38 -2.33 12.72
N SER A 134 7.79 -1.09 12.69
CA SER A 134 6.89 0.04 12.94
C SER A 134 6.04 0.33 11.71
N MET A 135 4.85 0.88 11.95
CA MET A 135 3.95 1.36 10.90
C MET A 135 3.91 2.89 10.95
N TRP A 136 4.15 3.50 9.81
CA TRP A 136 4.11 4.95 9.66
C TRP A 136 2.88 5.37 8.88
N LEU A 137 2.13 6.30 9.44
CA LEU A 137 0.92 6.85 8.84
C LEU A 137 1.12 8.32 8.52
N GLY A 138 0.75 8.71 7.30
CA GLY A 138 0.70 10.11 6.87
C GLY A 138 -0.74 10.59 6.76
N TYR A 139 -1.11 11.59 7.55
CA TYR A 139 -2.42 12.22 7.51
C TYR A 139 -2.31 13.72 7.82
N ARG A 140 -3.07 14.55 7.07
CA ARG A 140 -2.95 16.01 7.16
C ARG A 140 -1.47 16.43 7.03
N SER A 141 -0.95 17.22 7.97
CA SER A 141 0.46 17.60 8.08
C SER A 141 1.14 16.88 9.26
N VAL A 142 0.82 15.61 9.47
CA VAL A 142 1.36 14.79 10.56
C VAL A 142 1.90 13.49 9.98
N LEU A 143 3.09 13.12 10.43
CA LEU A 143 3.68 11.81 10.29
C LEU A 143 3.63 11.13 11.64
N ALA A 144 2.93 10.00 11.73
CA ALA A 144 2.76 9.27 12.98
C ALA A 144 3.34 7.88 12.91
N LYS A 145 4.08 7.49 13.94
CA LYS A 145 4.63 6.15 14.13
C LYS A 145 3.72 5.37 15.06
N TYR A 146 3.30 4.19 14.60
CA TYR A 146 2.50 3.23 15.36
C TYR A 146 3.27 1.91 15.52
N ASP A 147 2.95 1.18 16.57
CA ASP A 147 3.38 -0.21 16.71
C ASP A 147 2.44 -1.16 15.94
N THR A 148 2.80 -2.45 15.86
CA THR A 148 2.01 -3.47 15.16
C THR A 148 0.68 -3.83 15.83
N ASN A 149 0.33 -3.23 16.97
CA ASN A 149 -0.96 -3.37 17.64
C ASN A 149 -1.87 -2.16 17.35
N GLY A 150 -1.42 -1.20 16.52
CA GLY A 150 -2.15 0.02 16.24
C GLY A 150 -2.09 1.06 17.35
N GLN A 151 -1.10 0.96 18.26
CA GLN A 151 -0.89 1.94 19.31
C GLN A 151 0.07 3.04 18.85
N LEU A 152 -0.33 4.28 19.06
CA LEU A 152 0.50 5.43 18.69
C LEU A 152 1.78 5.44 19.55
N VAL A 153 2.93 5.47 18.89
CA VAL A 153 4.25 5.59 19.53
C VAL A 153 4.68 7.05 19.57
N LYS A 154 4.59 7.74 18.42
CA LYS A 154 5.02 9.14 18.32
C LYS A 154 4.40 9.84 17.11
N GLU A 155 4.19 11.14 17.25
CA GLU A 155 3.77 12.03 16.15
C GLU A 155 4.86 13.05 15.85
N TYR A 156 4.97 13.37 14.56
CA TYR A 156 5.87 14.38 14.03
C TYR A 156 5.05 15.35 13.18
N PRO A 157 4.72 16.54 13.69
CA PRO A 157 4.07 17.55 12.88
C PRO A 157 5.03 18.04 11.80
N ILE A 158 4.57 18.01 10.55
CA ILE A 158 5.35 18.46 9.40
C ILE A 158 4.90 19.89 9.09
N ARG A 159 5.82 20.85 9.23
CA ARG A 159 5.58 22.26 8.92
C ARG A 159 6.66 22.75 7.98
N ASN A 160 6.27 23.50 6.97
CA ASN A 160 7.16 24.32 6.18
C ASN A 160 7.07 25.79 6.61
N GLU A 161 7.93 26.65 6.08
CA GLU A 161 7.97 28.09 6.39
C GLU A 161 6.65 28.80 6.04
N HIS A 162 5.75 28.18 5.25
CA HIS A 162 4.47 28.72 4.81
C HIS A 162 3.26 28.08 5.47
N GLY A 163 3.46 27.27 6.51
CA GLY A 163 2.37 26.84 7.42
C GLY A 163 1.74 25.47 7.15
N GLY A 164 2.09 24.73 6.12
CA GLY A 164 1.60 23.38 5.89
C GLY A 164 2.48 22.62 4.92
N ALA A 165 2.73 21.34 5.18
CA ALA A 165 3.36 20.45 4.23
C ALA A 165 2.47 19.24 3.99
N SER A 166 2.41 18.76 2.75
CA SER A 166 1.79 17.48 2.41
C SER A 166 2.88 16.41 2.32
N ILE A 167 2.56 15.22 2.80
CA ILE A 167 3.39 14.04 2.60
C ILE A 167 3.04 13.49 1.22
N SER A 168 4.06 13.24 0.38
CA SER A 168 3.86 12.67 -0.96
C SER A 168 4.40 11.25 -1.10
N GLY A 169 5.13 10.74 -0.11
CA GLY A 169 5.68 9.40 -0.11
C GLY A 169 6.62 9.14 1.06
N PHE A 170 6.94 7.86 1.24
CA PHE A 170 7.92 7.37 2.21
C PHE A 170 8.96 6.51 1.52
N CYS A 171 10.17 6.55 2.04
CA CYS A 171 11.18 5.55 1.78
C CYS A 171 12.05 5.37 3.02
N GLU A 172 12.54 4.16 3.23
CA GLU A 172 13.53 3.85 4.25
C GLU A 172 14.91 3.82 3.58
N SER A 173 15.91 4.50 4.18
CA SER A 173 17.27 4.43 3.68
C SER A 173 17.89 3.06 3.97
N ARG A 174 18.93 2.67 3.21
CA ARG A 174 19.66 1.42 3.44
C ARG A 174 20.30 1.33 4.82
N ASN A 175 20.52 2.46 5.47
CA ASN A 175 21.13 2.56 6.80
C ASN A 175 20.08 2.62 7.93
N HIS A 176 18.81 2.36 7.62
CA HIS A 176 17.69 2.41 8.59
C HIS A 176 17.51 3.79 9.27
N GLU A 177 17.89 4.86 8.58
CA GLU A 177 17.70 6.26 9.01
C GLU A 177 16.55 6.93 8.24
#